data_93b3c60a58c011549c0b9d2a0e68f77a
#
_entry.id   93b3c60a58c011549c0b9d2a0e68f77a
#
_cell.length_a   1.000
_cell.length_b   1.000
_cell.length_c   1.000
_cell.angle_alpha   90.00
_cell.angle_beta   90.00
_cell.angle_gamma   90.00
#
_symmetry.space_group_name_H-M   'P 1'
#
loop_
_entity.id
_entity.type
_entity.pdbx_description
1 polymer ?
#
loop_
_entity_poly.entity_id
_entity_poly.type
_entity_poly.pdbx_seq_one_letter_code
_entity_poly.pdbx_strand_id
1 'polypeptide(L)'
;MATAPILDRASDEHVDFADMRRRIKAIFIGSVGNLVEWYDFYAYAAFALYFAGAFFPNSDPVVQQLNAALLFAAGFLVRPLGGWLFGYLADHHGRRGALMLSVSLMCFGSLMIAVTPTYASIGIFAPILLGLARIIQGLSLGGEYGTSATYLTEMADQRHRGFYSSFQYVTLIGGQICALIVLLLLQKVFLTGEEIRAWGWRIPFFIGALLAVVALIMRRNLQETDAFEAARKIVTRTSSIRALMQYPREVLLVVGLTAGGTAAFYTYTTYMQKFLKLSVGLTDDQTTLVTLSALVFGIILQPIYGAISDRIGRKWLLIAFGVSGVLFTIPLLTTLQTAKGPLTAFLLIAAAWMIVSGYTSINAVVKAELFPTKVRAIGVGLPYALTVSIFGGTADSVALWFKSQGHEGWFYYYLTGMIGVSLLVYLFMRDTKADSAMHRHE
;
A
#
# COMPACT_ATOMS: atom_id res chain seq x y z
N MET A 1 -11.89 -61.68 13.06
CA MET A 1 -10.66 -60.87 13.02
C MET A 1 -10.32 -60.66 11.56
N ALA A 2 -10.64 -59.52 11.00
CA ALA A 2 -10.25 -59.12 9.64
C ALA A 2 -9.68 -57.71 9.76
N THR A 3 -8.39 -57.60 9.64
CA THR A 3 -7.61 -56.37 9.60
C THR A 3 -7.86 -55.70 8.27
N ALA A 4 -8.52 -54.54 8.30
CA ALA A 4 -8.63 -53.65 7.13
C ALA A 4 -7.26 -53.04 6.83
N PRO A 5 -6.83 -52.95 5.55
CA PRO A 5 -5.58 -52.34 5.19
C PRO A 5 -5.73 -50.81 5.33
N ILE A 6 -4.81 -50.22 6.08
CA ILE A 6 -4.56 -48.77 6.10
C ILE A 6 -4.08 -48.40 4.70
N LEU A 7 -4.98 -47.88 3.86
CA LEU A 7 -4.62 -47.24 2.60
C LEU A 7 -3.85 -45.97 2.90
N ASP A 8 -2.53 -46.10 2.70
CA ASP A 8 -1.59 -45.00 2.61
C ASP A 8 -2.02 -44.04 1.48
N ARG A 9 -2.73 -42.98 1.85
CA ARG A 9 -3.04 -41.87 0.94
C ARG A 9 -1.88 -40.88 0.93
N ALA A 10 -0.72 -41.35 0.46
CA ALA A 10 0.26 -40.50 -0.19
C ALA A 10 -0.27 -40.23 -1.61
N SER A 11 -1.27 -39.35 -1.74
CA SER A 11 -1.65 -38.83 -3.03
C SER A 11 -0.53 -37.90 -3.49
N ASP A 12 0.21 -38.33 -4.52
CA ASP A 12 1.04 -37.47 -5.36
C ASP A 12 0.21 -36.23 -5.74
N GLU A 13 0.42 -35.13 -5.02
CA GLU A 13 -0.13 -33.84 -5.40
C GLU A 13 0.64 -33.35 -6.63
N HIS A 14 0.22 -33.81 -7.80
CA HIS A 14 0.48 -33.09 -9.03
C HIS A 14 -0.05 -31.68 -8.81
N VAL A 15 0.85 -30.69 -8.81
CA VAL A 15 0.50 -29.27 -8.83
C VAL A 15 -0.41 -29.10 -10.06
N ASP A 16 -1.71 -28.95 -9.84
CA ASP A 16 -2.64 -28.69 -10.93
C ASP A 16 -2.39 -27.29 -11.47
N PHE A 17 -1.53 -27.20 -12.48
CA PHE A 17 -1.19 -25.96 -13.16
C PHE A 17 -2.43 -25.24 -13.72
N ALA A 18 -3.51 -25.98 -14.05
CA ALA A 18 -4.77 -25.39 -14.51
C ALA A 18 -5.50 -24.67 -13.37
N ASP A 19 -5.56 -25.26 -12.17
CA ASP A 19 -6.16 -24.63 -10.99
C ASP A 19 -5.32 -23.42 -10.53
N MET A 20 -4.00 -23.56 -10.51
CA MET A 20 -3.09 -22.44 -10.19
C MET A 20 -3.27 -21.28 -11.18
N ARG A 21 -3.33 -21.56 -12.48
CA ARG A 21 -3.58 -20.55 -13.53
C ARG A 21 -4.93 -19.88 -13.35
N ARG A 22 -5.97 -20.63 -13.03
CA ARG A 22 -7.32 -20.11 -12.75
C ARG A 22 -7.32 -19.19 -11.54
N ARG A 23 -6.65 -19.55 -10.45
CA ARG A 23 -6.50 -18.74 -9.23
C ARG A 23 -5.72 -17.46 -9.49
N ILE A 24 -4.57 -17.54 -10.17
CA ILE A 24 -3.77 -16.37 -10.55
C ILE A 24 -4.59 -15.44 -11.45
N LYS A 25 -5.35 -15.97 -12.42
CA LYS A 25 -6.22 -15.16 -13.27
C LYS A 25 -7.32 -14.46 -12.46
N ALA A 26 -7.96 -15.16 -11.53
CA ALA A 26 -8.99 -14.58 -10.65
C ALA A 26 -8.41 -13.49 -9.74
N ILE A 27 -7.22 -13.72 -9.16
CA ILE A 27 -6.46 -12.75 -8.37
C ILE A 27 -6.11 -11.52 -9.23
N PHE A 28 -5.62 -11.73 -10.43
CA PHE A 28 -5.26 -10.63 -11.34
C PHE A 28 -6.46 -9.77 -11.70
N ILE A 29 -7.59 -10.40 -12.09
CA ILE A 29 -8.84 -9.68 -12.45
C ILE A 29 -9.38 -8.90 -11.24
N GLY A 30 -9.39 -9.51 -10.05
CA GLY A 30 -9.80 -8.84 -8.80
C GLY A 30 -8.86 -7.69 -8.39
N SER A 31 -7.59 -7.79 -8.78
CA SER A 31 -6.54 -6.84 -8.42
C SER A 31 -6.40 -5.65 -9.37
N VAL A 32 -6.94 -5.74 -10.61
CA VAL A 32 -6.87 -4.63 -11.58
C VAL A 32 -7.56 -3.37 -11.05
N GLY A 33 -8.72 -3.50 -10.42
CA GLY A 33 -9.39 -2.36 -9.78
C GLY A 33 -8.53 -1.70 -8.71
N ASN A 34 -7.95 -2.51 -7.83
CA ASN A 34 -7.04 -2.07 -6.78
C ASN A 34 -5.78 -1.39 -7.36
N LEU A 35 -5.22 -1.91 -8.44
CA LEU A 35 -4.08 -1.31 -9.12
C LEU A 35 -4.39 0.09 -9.66
N VAL A 36 -5.56 0.28 -10.27
CA VAL A 36 -6.01 1.59 -10.80
C VAL A 36 -6.17 2.60 -9.67
N GLU A 37 -6.75 2.20 -8.53
CA GLU A 37 -6.91 3.07 -7.36
C GLU A 37 -5.58 3.47 -6.75
N TRP A 38 -4.63 2.52 -6.66
CA TRP A 38 -3.29 2.82 -6.17
C TRP A 38 -2.47 3.65 -7.17
N TYR A 39 -2.64 3.45 -8.48
CA TYR A 39 -2.07 4.33 -9.49
C TYR A 39 -2.46 5.78 -9.25
N ASP A 40 -3.76 6.03 -9.15
CA ASP A 40 -4.31 7.37 -8.98
C ASP A 40 -3.82 8.03 -7.69
N PHE A 41 -3.78 7.26 -6.62
CA PHE A 41 -3.29 7.75 -5.34
C PHE A 41 -1.79 8.05 -5.35
N TYR A 42 -0.97 7.21 -5.97
CA TYR A 42 0.48 7.40 -6.05
C TYR A 42 0.92 8.38 -7.15
N ALA A 43 0.10 8.66 -8.15
CA ALA A 43 0.39 9.70 -9.14
C ALA A 43 0.68 11.04 -8.48
N TYR A 44 -0.04 11.36 -7.40
CA TYR A 44 0.24 12.55 -6.60
C TYR A 44 1.67 12.57 -6.05
N ALA A 45 2.13 11.50 -5.43
CA ALA A 45 3.47 11.42 -4.85
C ALA A 45 4.56 11.45 -5.94
N ALA A 46 4.35 10.73 -7.05
CA ALA A 46 5.30 10.65 -8.16
C ALA A 46 5.51 12.01 -8.86
N PHE A 47 4.44 12.81 -8.97
CA PHE A 47 4.50 14.11 -9.65
C PHE A 47 4.69 15.30 -8.70
N ALA A 48 4.78 15.08 -7.39
CA ALA A 48 4.94 16.15 -6.40
C ALA A 48 6.15 17.06 -6.67
N LEU A 49 7.27 16.49 -7.15
CA LEU A 49 8.48 17.25 -7.52
C LEU A 49 8.23 18.27 -8.64
N TYR A 50 7.16 18.12 -9.41
CA TYR A 50 6.82 18.99 -10.53
C TYR A 50 5.74 20.00 -10.21
N PHE A 51 4.70 19.64 -9.45
CA PHE A 51 3.58 20.52 -9.19
C PHE A 51 3.66 21.28 -7.85
N ALA A 52 4.47 20.84 -6.89
CA ALA A 52 4.46 21.44 -5.55
C ALA A 52 4.71 22.97 -5.58
N GLY A 53 5.65 23.43 -6.40
CA GLY A 53 5.92 24.85 -6.56
C GLY A 53 4.75 25.67 -7.16
N ALA A 54 3.89 25.03 -7.95
CA ALA A 54 2.71 25.69 -8.53
C ALA A 54 1.58 25.93 -7.51
N PHE A 55 1.54 25.15 -6.43
CA PHE A 55 0.54 25.27 -5.37
C PHE A 55 1.09 25.92 -4.09
N PHE A 56 2.37 25.76 -3.82
CA PHE A 56 3.03 26.26 -2.62
C PHE A 56 4.19 27.17 -2.99
N PRO A 57 3.95 28.46 -3.31
CA PRO A 57 4.99 29.37 -3.69
C PRO A 57 5.89 29.70 -2.49
N ASN A 58 7.02 29.02 -2.43
CA ASN A 58 8.09 29.23 -1.46
C ASN A 58 9.43 29.16 -2.18
N SER A 59 10.43 29.90 -1.74
CA SER A 59 11.77 29.86 -2.31
C SER A 59 12.53 28.55 -1.97
N ASP A 60 12.16 27.89 -0.87
CA ASP A 60 12.77 26.62 -0.44
C ASP A 60 12.02 25.42 -1.02
N PRO A 61 12.64 24.62 -1.91
CA PRO A 61 12.03 23.42 -2.47
C PRO A 61 11.67 22.37 -1.43
N VAL A 62 12.38 22.29 -0.30
CA VAL A 62 12.06 21.35 0.78
C VAL A 62 10.73 21.69 1.42
N VAL A 63 10.47 22.99 1.66
CA VAL A 63 9.19 23.46 2.21
C VAL A 63 8.04 23.23 1.24
N GLN A 64 8.26 23.41 -0.07
CA GLN A 64 7.25 23.08 -1.09
C GLN A 64 6.87 21.60 -1.04
N GLN A 65 7.88 20.71 -0.96
CA GLN A 65 7.66 19.27 -0.89
C GLN A 65 7.02 18.85 0.44
N LEU A 66 7.38 19.48 1.55
CA LEU A 66 6.75 19.26 2.85
C LEU A 66 5.25 19.57 2.82
N ASN A 67 4.86 20.71 2.24
CA ASN A 67 3.46 21.09 2.11
C ASN A 67 2.68 20.10 1.22
N ALA A 68 3.27 19.67 0.11
CA ALA A 68 2.67 18.62 -0.74
C ALA A 68 2.53 17.29 0.02
N ALA A 69 3.53 16.90 0.81
CA ALA A 69 3.49 15.69 1.63
C ALA A 69 2.47 15.76 2.76
N LEU A 70 2.23 16.92 3.35
CA LEU A 70 1.18 17.12 4.35
C LEU A 70 -0.23 16.90 3.74
N LEU A 71 -0.47 17.33 2.52
CA LEU A 71 -1.73 17.05 1.81
C LEU A 71 -1.84 15.56 1.42
N PHE A 72 -0.72 14.91 1.09
CA PHE A 72 -0.69 13.47 0.90
C PHE A 72 -1.08 12.73 2.18
N ALA A 73 -0.50 13.12 3.31
CA ALA A 73 -0.83 12.58 4.62
C ALA A 73 -2.31 12.80 5.00
N ALA A 74 -2.88 13.97 4.68
CA ALA A 74 -4.30 14.25 4.91
C ALA A 74 -5.21 13.24 4.20
N GLY A 75 -4.88 12.85 2.96
CA GLY A 75 -5.58 11.79 2.24
C GLY A 75 -5.50 10.42 2.96
N PHE A 76 -4.39 10.12 3.63
CA PHE A 76 -4.26 8.91 4.44
C PHE A 76 -5.07 8.96 5.73
N LEU A 77 -5.06 10.09 6.42
CA LEU A 77 -5.73 10.26 7.71
C LEU A 77 -7.26 10.07 7.63
N VAL A 78 -7.86 10.35 6.48
CA VAL A 78 -9.30 10.15 6.27
C VAL A 78 -9.68 8.74 5.82
N ARG A 79 -8.74 7.86 5.48
CA ARG A 79 -8.99 6.49 5.02
C ARG A 79 -9.79 5.64 6.01
N PRO A 80 -9.51 5.64 7.33
CA PRO A 80 -10.33 4.89 8.29
C PRO A 80 -11.80 5.32 8.29
N LEU A 81 -12.05 6.63 8.13
CA LEU A 81 -13.39 7.18 8.00
C LEU A 81 -14.05 6.71 6.70
N GLY A 82 -13.31 6.68 5.60
CA GLY A 82 -13.74 6.11 4.32
C GLY A 82 -14.13 4.64 4.45
N GLY A 83 -13.30 3.83 5.11
CA GLY A 83 -13.57 2.42 5.39
C GLY A 83 -14.87 2.20 6.16
N TRP A 84 -15.11 3.02 7.17
CA TRP A 84 -16.37 2.99 7.94
C TRP A 84 -17.56 3.42 7.08
N LEU A 85 -17.46 4.53 6.35
CA LEU A 85 -18.51 5.09 5.52
C LEU A 85 -18.95 4.10 4.42
N PHE A 86 -17.96 3.57 3.66
CA PHE A 86 -18.26 2.63 2.57
C PHE A 86 -18.71 1.25 3.08
N GLY A 87 -18.22 0.82 4.24
CA GLY A 87 -18.75 -0.35 4.93
C GLY A 87 -20.22 -0.17 5.28
N TYR A 88 -20.57 0.95 5.89
CA TYR A 88 -21.97 1.28 6.21
C TYR A 88 -22.86 1.34 4.97
N LEU A 89 -22.39 2.01 3.90
CA LEU A 89 -23.13 2.10 2.64
C LEU A 89 -23.31 0.72 1.98
N ALA A 90 -22.28 -0.13 2.00
CA ALA A 90 -22.36 -1.48 1.47
C ALA A 90 -23.40 -2.35 2.19
N ASP A 91 -23.49 -2.21 3.51
CA ASP A 91 -24.45 -2.95 4.33
C ASP A 91 -25.89 -2.49 4.11
N HIS A 92 -26.14 -1.21 3.81
CA HIS A 92 -27.48 -0.64 3.69
C HIS A 92 -27.98 -0.53 2.24
N HIS A 93 -27.09 -0.21 1.30
CA HIS A 93 -27.42 0.06 -0.11
C HIS A 93 -26.86 -0.98 -1.09
N GLY A 94 -26.17 -2.02 -0.58
CA GLY A 94 -25.54 -3.05 -1.37
C GLY A 94 -24.09 -2.76 -1.74
N ARG A 95 -23.30 -3.82 -1.89
CA ARG A 95 -21.86 -3.73 -2.18
C ARG A 95 -21.57 -3.03 -3.50
N ARG A 96 -22.37 -3.30 -4.54
CA ARG A 96 -22.25 -2.67 -5.85
C ARG A 96 -22.40 -1.15 -5.78
N GLY A 97 -23.42 -0.66 -5.07
CA GLY A 97 -23.65 0.79 -4.91
C GLY A 97 -22.50 1.49 -4.21
N ALA A 98 -22.00 0.92 -3.12
CA ALA A 98 -20.88 1.44 -2.36
C ALA A 98 -19.59 1.47 -3.22
N LEU A 99 -19.28 0.40 -3.96
CA LEU A 99 -18.12 0.33 -4.86
C LEU A 99 -18.21 1.33 -6.00
N MET A 100 -19.39 1.51 -6.60
CA MET A 100 -19.57 2.50 -7.67
C MET A 100 -19.38 3.93 -7.16
N LEU A 101 -19.90 4.24 -5.98
CA LEU A 101 -19.72 5.56 -5.36
C LEU A 101 -18.25 5.81 -5.01
N SER A 102 -17.54 4.82 -4.46
CA SER A 102 -16.10 4.90 -4.18
C SER A 102 -15.32 5.28 -5.42
N VAL A 103 -15.46 4.51 -6.51
CA VAL A 103 -14.73 4.79 -7.76
C VAL A 103 -15.15 6.14 -8.38
N SER A 104 -16.43 6.52 -8.26
CA SER A 104 -16.89 7.84 -8.73
C SER A 104 -16.22 8.99 -7.97
N LEU A 105 -16.06 8.85 -6.65
CA LEU A 105 -15.35 9.85 -5.83
C LEU A 105 -13.84 9.88 -6.17
N MET A 106 -13.23 8.73 -6.45
CA MET A 106 -11.84 8.69 -6.92
C MET A 106 -11.69 9.43 -8.25
N CYS A 107 -12.54 9.14 -9.23
CA CYS A 107 -12.58 9.83 -10.52
C CYS A 107 -12.75 11.35 -10.35
N PHE A 108 -13.68 11.75 -9.52
CA PHE A 108 -13.93 13.17 -9.24
C PHE A 108 -12.74 13.85 -8.58
N GLY A 109 -12.10 13.21 -7.60
CA GLY A 109 -10.88 13.72 -6.94
C GLY A 109 -9.73 13.91 -7.91
N SER A 110 -9.47 12.92 -8.79
CA SER A 110 -8.42 13.00 -9.82
C SER A 110 -8.70 14.09 -10.83
N LEU A 111 -9.92 14.15 -11.34
CA LEU A 111 -10.32 15.22 -12.26
C LEU A 111 -10.19 16.59 -11.62
N MET A 112 -10.58 16.73 -10.35
CA MET A 112 -10.44 17.95 -9.58
C MET A 112 -8.97 18.39 -9.49
N ILE A 113 -8.02 17.49 -9.21
CA ILE A 113 -6.58 17.80 -9.22
C ILE A 113 -6.16 18.27 -10.61
N ALA A 114 -6.56 17.52 -11.66
CA ALA A 114 -6.17 17.81 -13.05
C ALA A 114 -6.57 19.21 -13.52
N VAL A 115 -7.75 19.71 -13.09
CA VAL A 115 -8.30 21.00 -13.55
C VAL A 115 -8.08 22.15 -12.56
N THR A 116 -7.60 21.89 -11.33
CA THR A 116 -7.39 22.93 -10.32
C THR A 116 -6.37 23.96 -10.82
N PRO A 117 -6.71 25.27 -10.82
CA PRO A 117 -5.76 26.32 -11.15
C PRO A 117 -4.63 26.41 -10.13
N THR A 118 -3.51 27.00 -10.56
CA THR A 118 -2.33 27.18 -9.70
C THR A 118 -2.52 28.33 -8.71
N TYR A 119 -1.62 28.44 -7.73
CA TYR A 119 -1.60 29.53 -6.75
C TYR A 119 -1.53 30.92 -7.41
N ALA A 120 -0.79 31.04 -8.51
CA ALA A 120 -0.68 32.30 -9.26
C ALA A 120 -2.04 32.80 -9.81
N SER A 121 -2.99 31.88 -10.06
CA SER A 121 -4.32 32.23 -10.61
C SER A 121 -5.36 32.49 -9.53
N ILE A 122 -5.41 31.66 -8.47
CA ILE A 122 -6.50 31.70 -7.46
C ILE A 122 -6.01 31.83 -6.02
N GLY A 123 -4.69 32.05 -5.82
CA GLY A 123 -4.10 32.22 -4.48
C GLY A 123 -4.31 31.01 -3.59
N ILE A 124 -4.63 31.26 -2.33
CA ILE A 124 -4.79 30.24 -1.28
C ILE A 124 -5.86 29.18 -1.60
N PHE A 125 -6.80 29.46 -2.48
CA PHE A 125 -7.81 28.49 -2.88
C PHE A 125 -7.21 27.31 -3.66
N ALA A 126 -6.06 27.47 -4.32
CA ALA A 126 -5.39 26.39 -5.03
C ALA A 126 -4.97 25.23 -4.10
N PRO A 127 -4.18 25.43 -3.04
CA PRO A 127 -3.86 24.35 -2.10
C PRO A 127 -5.08 23.83 -1.31
N ILE A 128 -6.10 24.66 -1.05
CA ILE A 128 -7.35 24.23 -0.41
C ILE A 128 -8.08 23.23 -1.32
N LEU A 129 -8.26 23.54 -2.60
CA LEU A 129 -8.90 22.62 -3.55
C LEU A 129 -8.09 21.35 -3.75
N LEU A 130 -6.76 21.45 -3.81
CA LEU A 130 -5.87 20.29 -3.87
C LEU A 130 -6.04 19.39 -2.63
N GLY A 131 -6.09 19.98 -1.44
CA GLY A 131 -6.33 19.28 -0.19
C GLY A 131 -7.71 18.60 -0.14
N LEU A 132 -8.75 19.29 -0.60
CA LEU A 132 -10.11 18.74 -0.68
C LEU A 132 -10.14 17.53 -1.64
N ALA A 133 -9.48 17.62 -2.79
CA ALA A 133 -9.38 16.50 -3.73
C ALA A 133 -8.66 15.31 -3.08
N ARG A 134 -7.60 15.54 -2.30
CA ARG A 134 -6.87 14.47 -1.56
C ARG A 134 -7.74 13.83 -0.50
N ILE A 135 -8.56 14.58 0.22
CA ILE A 135 -9.52 14.05 1.19
C ILE A 135 -10.56 13.17 0.48
N ILE A 136 -11.10 13.60 -0.65
CA ILE A 136 -12.07 12.83 -1.45
C ILE A 136 -11.44 11.50 -1.93
N GLN A 137 -10.22 11.53 -2.46
CA GLN A 137 -9.50 10.32 -2.87
C GLN A 137 -9.20 9.39 -1.69
N GLY A 138 -8.79 9.96 -0.55
CA GLY A 138 -8.51 9.19 0.66
C GLY A 138 -9.75 8.49 1.23
N LEU A 139 -10.90 9.15 1.24
CA LEU A 139 -12.18 8.55 1.61
C LEU A 139 -12.52 7.37 0.69
N SER A 140 -12.37 7.55 -0.62
CA SER A 140 -12.62 6.50 -1.61
C SER A 140 -11.80 5.23 -1.32
N LEU A 141 -10.51 5.38 -1.09
CA LEU A 141 -9.56 4.26 -0.93
C LEU A 141 -9.72 3.48 0.39
N GLY A 142 -10.47 4.02 1.37
CA GLY A 142 -10.46 3.52 2.75
C GLY A 142 -11.02 2.11 2.94
N GLY A 143 -11.97 1.67 2.10
CA GLY A 143 -12.70 0.41 2.33
C GLY A 143 -12.09 -0.85 1.71
N GLU A 144 -11.13 -0.74 0.81
CA GLU A 144 -10.74 -1.87 -0.04
C GLU A 144 -9.63 -2.78 0.51
N TYR A 145 -8.68 -2.25 1.28
CA TYR A 145 -7.53 -3.05 1.72
C TYR A 145 -7.93 -4.29 2.54
N GLY A 146 -8.80 -4.12 3.54
CA GLY A 146 -9.21 -5.23 4.40
C GLY A 146 -9.93 -6.34 3.64
N THR A 147 -10.79 -5.96 2.70
CA THR A 147 -11.54 -6.90 1.86
C THR A 147 -10.62 -7.64 0.89
N SER A 148 -9.72 -6.92 0.22
CA SER A 148 -8.77 -7.47 -0.74
C SER A 148 -7.77 -8.42 -0.07
N ALA A 149 -7.15 -8.00 1.04
CA ALA A 149 -6.21 -8.81 1.79
C ALA A 149 -6.85 -10.10 2.33
N THR A 150 -8.08 -10.01 2.83
CA THR A 150 -8.85 -11.17 3.31
C THR A 150 -9.16 -12.11 2.16
N TYR A 151 -9.66 -11.58 1.04
CA TYR A 151 -10.00 -12.37 -0.15
C TYR A 151 -8.80 -13.16 -0.68
N LEU A 152 -7.65 -12.52 -0.88
CA LEU A 152 -6.43 -13.17 -1.36
C LEU A 152 -5.97 -14.31 -0.43
N THR A 153 -6.10 -14.10 0.89
CA THR A 153 -5.71 -15.09 1.88
C THR A 153 -6.67 -16.27 1.96
N GLU A 154 -7.98 -16.03 1.79
CA GLU A 154 -9.03 -17.06 1.84
C GLU A 154 -9.08 -17.90 0.56
N MET A 155 -8.77 -17.30 -0.60
CA MET A 155 -8.68 -18.01 -1.88
C MET A 155 -7.44 -18.89 -2.01
N ALA A 156 -6.42 -18.67 -1.16
CA ALA A 156 -5.21 -19.45 -1.15
C ALA A 156 -5.42 -20.80 -0.48
N ASP A 157 -4.73 -21.84 -0.98
CA ASP A 157 -4.60 -23.07 -0.23
C ASP A 157 -3.75 -22.87 1.04
N GLN A 158 -3.85 -23.78 2.01
CA GLN A 158 -3.17 -23.66 3.29
C GLN A 158 -1.64 -23.63 3.18
N ARG A 159 -1.10 -24.30 2.16
CA ARG A 159 0.35 -24.47 1.97
C ARG A 159 1.00 -23.25 1.33
N HIS A 160 0.25 -22.49 0.50
CA HIS A 160 0.77 -21.40 -0.32
C HIS A 160 0.14 -20.03 0.01
N ARG A 161 -0.43 -19.86 1.21
CA ARG A 161 -1.09 -18.61 1.63
C ARG A 161 -0.16 -17.39 1.56
N GLY A 162 1.11 -17.54 1.94
CA GLY A 162 2.09 -16.47 1.87
C GLY A 162 2.36 -16.03 0.45
N PHE A 163 2.54 -17.00 -0.46
CA PHE A 163 2.73 -16.73 -1.88
C PHE A 163 1.54 -15.95 -2.46
N TYR A 164 0.32 -16.44 -2.33
CA TYR A 164 -0.86 -15.78 -2.91
C TYR A 164 -1.15 -14.42 -2.24
N SER A 165 -0.99 -14.32 -0.94
CA SER A 165 -1.21 -13.07 -0.20
C SER A 165 -0.21 -11.97 -0.55
N SER A 166 0.99 -12.33 -1.01
CA SER A 166 2.02 -11.37 -1.43
C SER A 166 1.57 -10.50 -2.62
N PHE A 167 0.63 -11.00 -3.43
CA PHE A 167 0.06 -10.26 -4.56
C PHE A 167 -0.70 -9.00 -4.13
N GLN A 168 -1.06 -8.86 -2.86
CA GLN A 168 -1.59 -7.60 -2.33
C GLN A 168 -0.57 -6.45 -2.50
N TYR A 169 0.69 -6.70 -2.19
CA TYR A 169 1.74 -5.69 -2.39
C TYR A 169 2.24 -5.63 -3.82
N VAL A 170 2.16 -6.72 -4.58
CA VAL A 170 2.41 -6.69 -6.04
C VAL A 170 1.49 -5.67 -6.72
N THR A 171 0.20 -5.66 -6.40
CA THR A 171 -0.73 -4.69 -7.01
C THR A 171 -0.52 -3.27 -6.51
N LEU A 172 -0.21 -3.11 -5.23
CA LEU A 172 0.05 -1.81 -4.60
C LEU A 172 1.32 -1.16 -5.20
N ILE A 173 2.42 -1.91 -5.28
CA ILE A 173 3.66 -1.46 -5.92
C ILE A 173 3.47 -1.28 -7.43
N GLY A 174 2.67 -2.15 -8.06
CA GLY A 174 2.31 -2.06 -9.47
C GLY A 174 1.64 -0.74 -9.84
N GLY A 175 0.71 -0.25 -9.01
CA GLY A 175 0.10 1.07 -9.20
C GLY A 175 1.12 2.21 -9.18
N GLN A 176 2.08 2.15 -8.26
CA GLN A 176 3.18 3.12 -8.20
C GLN A 176 4.12 3.03 -9.40
N ILE A 177 4.46 1.81 -9.85
CA ILE A 177 5.24 1.59 -11.07
C ILE A 177 4.53 2.22 -12.27
N CYS A 178 3.24 2.02 -12.43
CA CYS A 178 2.46 2.63 -13.52
C CYS A 178 2.55 4.17 -13.48
N ALA A 179 2.44 4.79 -12.31
CA ALA A 179 2.59 6.25 -12.18
C ALA A 179 3.99 6.74 -12.58
N LEU A 180 5.04 6.02 -12.19
CA LEU A 180 6.41 6.35 -12.58
C LEU A 180 6.71 6.07 -14.05
N ILE A 181 6.09 5.06 -14.65
CA ILE A 181 6.19 4.82 -16.10
C ILE A 181 5.58 6.00 -16.86
N VAL A 182 4.42 6.48 -16.45
CA VAL A 182 3.81 7.69 -17.05
C VAL A 182 4.77 8.87 -16.92
N LEU A 183 5.36 9.09 -15.75
CA LEU A 183 6.33 10.16 -15.53
C LEU A 183 7.56 10.00 -16.44
N LEU A 184 8.14 8.80 -16.52
CA LEU A 184 9.30 8.52 -17.36
C LEU A 184 9.01 8.75 -18.85
N LEU A 185 7.83 8.33 -19.33
CA LEU A 185 7.40 8.58 -20.71
C LEU A 185 7.26 10.07 -20.99
N LEU A 186 6.68 10.83 -20.07
CA LEU A 186 6.59 12.29 -20.22
C LEU A 186 7.97 12.92 -20.26
N GLN A 187 8.89 12.54 -19.37
CA GLN A 187 10.26 13.07 -19.30
C GLN A 187 11.11 12.76 -20.53
N LYS A 188 10.98 11.56 -21.11
CA LYS A 188 11.89 11.07 -22.14
C LYS A 188 11.36 11.19 -23.56
N VAL A 189 10.04 11.20 -23.72
CA VAL A 189 9.44 11.07 -25.06
C VAL A 189 8.60 12.29 -25.44
N PHE A 190 7.82 12.85 -24.49
CA PHE A 190 6.79 13.80 -24.87
C PHE A 190 7.03 15.24 -24.45
N LEU A 191 7.65 15.49 -23.29
CA LEU A 191 7.74 16.83 -22.69
C LEU A 191 9.14 17.12 -22.13
N THR A 192 9.48 18.41 -22.12
CA THR A 192 10.63 18.91 -21.36
C THR A 192 10.28 19.00 -19.87
N GLY A 193 11.31 19.07 -19.02
CA GLY A 193 11.09 19.26 -17.58
C GLY A 193 10.34 20.56 -17.24
N GLU A 194 10.51 21.62 -18.04
CA GLU A 194 9.78 22.87 -17.88
C GLU A 194 8.31 22.72 -18.24
N GLU A 195 7.99 22.04 -19.34
CA GLU A 195 6.62 21.74 -19.74
C GLU A 195 5.90 20.87 -18.73
N ILE A 196 6.60 19.86 -18.15
CA ILE A 196 6.01 19.05 -17.08
C ILE A 196 5.67 19.91 -15.87
N ARG A 197 6.55 20.84 -15.46
CA ARG A 197 6.27 21.77 -14.35
C ARG A 197 5.19 22.79 -14.68
N ALA A 198 5.11 23.24 -15.92
CA ALA A 198 4.12 24.24 -16.35
C ALA A 198 2.70 23.66 -16.38
N TRP A 199 2.51 22.50 -16.99
CA TRP A 199 1.19 21.89 -17.21
C TRP A 199 1.16 20.37 -17.28
N GLY A 200 2.27 19.73 -17.68
CA GLY A 200 2.33 18.29 -17.95
C GLY A 200 2.04 17.41 -16.73
N TRP A 201 2.24 17.94 -15.53
CA TRP A 201 1.90 17.26 -14.28
C TRP A 201 0.41 16.96 -14.10
N ARG A 202 -0.47 17.58 -14.92
CA ARG A 202 -1.91 17.33 -14.94
C ARG A 202 -2.28 16.03 -15.65
N ILE A 203 -1.45 15.57 -16.60
CA ILE A 203 -1.71 14.40 -17.46
C ILE A 203 -1.97 13.13 -16.64
N PRO A 204 -1.15 12.74 -15.64
CA PRO A 204 -1.40 11.51 -14.88
C PRO A 204 -2.74 11.51 -14.16
N PHE A 205 -3.26 12.67 -13.75
CA PHE A 205 -4.56 12.79 -13.08
C PHE A 205 -5.72 12.66 -14.08
N PHE A 206 -5.57 13.15 -15.31
CA PHE A 206 -6.51 12.86 -16.39
C PHE A 206 -6.53 11.38 -16.75
N ILE A 207 -5.37 10.73 -16.80
CA ILE A 207 -5.26 9.28 -17.01
C ILE A 207 -5.96 8.54 -15.87
N GLY A 208 -5.74 8.93 -14.60
CA GLY A 208 -6.40 8.37 -13.43
C GLY A 208 -7.92 8.49 -13.51
N ALA A 209 -8.43 9.67 -13.86
CA ALA A 209 -9.86 9.88 -14.06
C ALA A 209 -10.43 8.98 -15.17
N LEU A 210 -9.72 8.84 -16.29
CA LEU A 210 -10.12 7.96 -17.39
C LEU A 210 -10.13 6.49 -16.96
N LEU A 211 -9.09 6.03 -16.28
CA LEU A 211 -9.01 4.66 -15.75
C LEU A 211 -10.12 4.37 -14.74
N ALA A 212 -10.48 5.35 -13.91
CA ALA A 212 -11.59 5.24 -12.97
C ALA A 212 -12.95 5.11 -13.72
N VAL A 213 -13.14 5.85 -14.82
CA VAL A 213 -14.33 5.68 -15.69
C VAL A 213 -14.38 4.28 -16.28
N VAL A 214 -13.25 3.76 -16.78
CA VAL A 214 -13.17 2.38 -17.30
C VAL A 214 -13.52 1.38 -16.20
N ALA A 215 -12.98 1.55 -14.99
CA ALA A 215 -13.31 0.72 -13.85
C ALA A 215 -14.80 0.78 -13.46
N LEU A 216 -15.42 1.96 -13.53
CA LEU A 216 -16.87 2.14 -13.34
C LEU A 216 -17.70 1.36 -14.37
N ILE A 217 -17.33 1.43 -15.65
CA ILE A 217 -18.02 0.71 -16.72
C ILE A 217 -17.90 -0.81 -16.51
N MET A 218 -16.70 -1.30 -16.17
CA MET A 218 -16.48 -2.72 -15.87
C MET A 218 -17.30 -3.18 -14.66
N ARG A 219 -17.34 -2.39 -13.59
CA ARG A 219 -18.09 -2.71 -12.36
C ARG A 219 -19.62 -2.57 -12.54
N ARG A 220 -20.09 -1.75 -13.48
CA ARG A 220 -21.53 -1.63 -13.77
C ARG A 220 -22.16 -2.96 -14.21
N ASN A 221 -21.39 -3.84 -14.81
CA ASN A 221 -21.83 -5.15 -15.29
C ASN A 221 -21.62 -6.28 -14.27
N LEU A 222 -21.06 -6.00 -13.08
CA LEU A 222 -20.98 -6.97 -12.01
C LEU A 222 -22.38 -7.22 -11.43
N GLN A 223 -22.86 -8.43 -11.61
CA GLN A 223 -24.04 -8.92 -10.88
C GLN A 223 -23.65 -9.13 -9.42
N GLU A 224 -24.52 -8.78 -8.50
CA GLU A 224 -24.34 -9.22 -7.11
C GLU A 224 -24.32 -10.74 -7.09
N THR A 225 -23.32 -11.32 -6.44
CA THR A 225 -23.16 -12.78 -6.42
C THR A 225 -24.28 -13.41 -5.59
N ASP A 226 -24.84 -14.53 -6.07
CA ASP A 226 -25.84 -15.34 -5.35
C ASP A 226 -25.39 -15.69 -3.93
N ALA A 227 -24.07 -15.81 -3.72
CA ALA A 227 -23.46 -15.98 -2.40
C ALA A 227 -23.68 -14.76 -1.47
N PHE A 228 -23.75 -13.54 -2.00
CA PHE A 228 -24.03 -12.34 -1.21
C PHE A 228 -25.52 -12.26 -0.84
N GLU A 229 -26.41 -12.60 -1.77
CA GLU A 229 -27.84 -12.65 -1.47
C GLU A 229 -28.17 -13.76 -0.44
N ALA A 230 -27.50 -14.91 -0.52
CA ALA A 230 -27.61 -15.98 0.46
C ALA A 230 -27.05 -15.54 1.84
N ALA A 231 -25.87 -14.91 1.87
CA ALA A 231 -25.26 -14.39 3.10
C ALA A 231 -26.10 -13.27 3.73
N ARG A 232 -26.77 -12.43 2.93
CA ARG A 232 -27.67 -11.37 3.40
C ARG A 232 -28.86 -11.92 4.18
N LYS A 233 -29.28 -13.15 3.87
CA LYS A 233 -30.38 -13.85 4.58
C LYS A 233 -29.96 -14.51 5.89
N ILE A 234 -28.67 -14.84 6.06
CA ILE A 234 -28.14 -15.65 7.17
C ILE A 234 -27.32 -14.84 8.17
N VAL A 235 -26.66 -13.78 7.73
CA VAL A 235 -25.78 -12.97 8.59
C VAL A 235 -26.63 -11.98 9.38
N THR A 236 -26.92 -12.32 10.60
CA THR A 236 -27.21 -11.34 11.64
C THR A 236 -26.08 -10.33 11.68
N ARG A 237 -26.41 -9.04 11.51
CA ARG A 237 -25.57 -7.83 11.35
C ARG A 237 -24.54 -7.61 12.47
N THR A 238 -23.58 -8.50 12.64
CA THR A 238 -22.56 -8.42 13.71
C THR A 238 -21.14 -8.16 13.23
N SER A 239 -20.94 -7.64 12.03
CA SER A 239 -19.64 -7.04 11.65
C SER A 239 -19.50 -5.64 12.25
N SER A 240 -19.72 -5.49 13.54
CA SER A 240 -19.64 -4.21 14.21
C SER A 240 -18.25 -4.03 14.85
N ILE A 241 -17.81 -2.78 14.94
CA ILE A 241 -16.67 -2.36 15.77
C ILE A 241 -16.75 -2.99 17.17
N ARG A 242 -17.97 -3.18 17.70
CA ARG A 242 -18.23 -3.87 18.99
C ARG A 242 -17.72 -5.32 19.01
N ALA A 243 -17.84 -6.07 17.88
CA ALA A 243 -17.30 -7.43 17.81
C ALA A 243 -15.76 -7.41 17.76
N LEU A 244 -15.15 -6.42 17.11
CA LEU A 244 -13.70 -6.25 17.10
C LEU A 244 -13.14 -5.91 18.49
N MET A 245 -13.89 -5.21 19.33
CA MET A 245 -13.49 -4.90 20.71
C MET A 245 -13.32 -6.15 21.59
N GLN A 246 -13.79 -7.32 21.16
CA GLN A 246 -13.55 -8.59 21.84
C GLN A 246 -12.14 -9.16 21.56
N TYR A 247 -11.40 -8.57 20.61
CA TYR A 247 -10.08 -9.01 20.18
C TYR A 247 -9.02 -7.91 20.36
N PRO A 248 -8.90 -7.27 21.56
CA PRO A 248 -8.03 -6.12 21.75
C PRO A 248 -6.55 -6.47 21.57
N ARG A 249 -6.16 -7.70 21.94
CA ARG A 249 -4.79 -8.19 21.78
C ARG A 249 -4.40 -8.29 20.31
N GLU A 250 -5.26 -8.86 19.48
CA GLU A 250 -5.05 -9.04 18.05
C GLU A 250 -5.01 -7.67 17.35
N VAL A 251 -5.86 -6.72 17.75
CA VAL A 251 -5.82 -5.34 17.27
C VAL A 251 -4.50 -4.66 17.59
N LEU A 252 -4.01 -4.77 18.83
CA LEU A 252 -2.71 -4.21 19.24
C LEU A 252 -1.55 -4.89 18.50
N LEU A 253 -1.63 -6.20 18.26
CA LEU A 253 -0.65 -6.91 17.44
C LEU A 253 -0.63 -6.36 16.02
N VAL A 254 -1.78 -6.13 15.37
CA VAL A 254 -1.84 -5.53 14.03
C VAL A 254 -1.22 -4.14 14.02
N VAL A 255 -1.51 -3.29 14.99
CA VAL A 255 -0.91 -1.95 15.11
C VAL A 255 0.62 -2.05 15.24
N GLY A 256 1.10 -2.83 16.20
CA GLY A 256 2.53 -2.94 16.48
C GLY A 256 3.33 -3.57 15.34
N LEU A 257 2.80 -4.65 14.73
CA LEU A 257 3.49 -5.30 13.61
C LEU A 257 3.51 -4.42 12.34
N THR A 258 2.53 -3.53 12.19
CA THR A 258 2.37 -2.69 10.99
C THR A 258 3.21 -1.40 11.07
N ALA A 259 3.36 -0.81 12.24
CA ALA A 259 3.91 0.53 12.42
C ALA A 259 5.30 0.74 11.76
N GLY A 260 6.29 -0.08 12.14
CA GLY A 260 7.64 0.03 11.58
C GLY A 260 7.73 -0.43 10.13
N GLY A 261 6.99 -1.50 9.78
CA GLY A 261 7.00 -2.03 8.41
C GLY A 261 6.40 -1.04 7.42
N THR A 262 5.30 -0.37 7.77
CA THR A 262 4.67 0.62 6.89
C THR A 262 5.49 1.91 6.82
N ALA A 263 6.09 2.38 7.92
CA ALA A 263 6.99 3.51 7.90
C ALA A 263 8.20 3.26 6.98
N ALA A 264 8.80 2.07 7.04
CA ALA A 264 9.87 1.67 6.14
C ALA A 264 9.41 1.59 4.68
N PHE A 265 8.26 0.98 4.42
CA PHE A 265 7.71 0.87 3.07
C PHE A 265 7.52 2.25 2.41
N TYR A 266 6.86 3.19 3.09
CA TYR A 266 6.63 4.54 2.54
C TYR A 266 7.90 5.37 2.46
N THR A 267 8.90 5.11 3.32
CA THR A 267 10.22 5.72 3.18
C THR A 267 10.91 5.29 1.89
N TYR A 268 10.93 3.99 1.58
CA TYR A 268 11.61 3.47 0.39
C TYR A 268 10.77 3.52 -0.90
N THR A 269 9.54 4.00 -0.81
CA THR A 269 8.67 4.24 -1.97
C THR A 269 8.41 5.73 -2.20
N THR A 270 7.52 6.36 -1.45
CA THR A 270 7.07 7.74 -1.71
C THR A 270 8.11 8.79 -1.35
N TYR A 271 8.81 8.64 -0.23
CA TYR A 271 9.84 9.58 0.18
C TYR A 271 11.13 9.42 -0.63
N MET A 272 11.45 8.22 -1.08
CA MET A 272 12.74 7.93 -1.73
C MET A 272 13.00 8.78 -2.97
N GLN A 273 11.98 9.05 -3.78
CA GLN A 273 12.11 9.92 -4.95
C GLN A 273 12.55 11.35 -4.56
N LYS A 274 11.97 11.90 -3.50
CA LYS A 274 12.34 13.21 -2.96
C LYS A 274 13.72 13.20 -2.33
N PHE A 275 14.05 12.13 -1.61
CA PHE A 275 15.37 11.94 -1.02
C PHE A 275 16.47 11.91 -2.08
N LEU A 276 16.29 11.16 -3.15
CA LEU A 276 17.23 11.09 -4.27
C LEU A 276 17.44 12.45 -4.95
N LYS A 277 16.36 13.23 -5.08
CA LYS A 277 16.42 14.57 -5.68
C LYS A 277 17.04 15.61 -4.75
N LEU A 278 16.54 15.69 -3.51
CA LEU A 278 16.82 16.79 -2.59
C LEU A 278 18.06 16.56 -1.71
N SER A 279 18.42 15.29 -1.43
CA SER A 279 19.52 14.95 -0.52
C SER A 279 20.70 14.36 -1.26
N VAL A 280 20.49 13.48 -2.23
CA VAL A 280 21.55 12.88 -3.05
C VAL A 280 21.94 13.77 -4.22
N GLY A 281 21.01 14.60 -4.73
CA GLY A 281 21.24 15.54 -5.82
C GLY A 281 21.24 14.91 -7.22
N LEU A 282 20.52 13.79 -7.41
CA LEU A 282 20.35 13.20 -8.73
C LEU A 282 19.47 14.09 -9.63
N THR A 283 19.68 13.96 -10.94
CA THR A 283 18.78 14.62 -11.92
C THR A 283 17.38 14.05 -11.84
N ASP A 284 16.38 14.77 -12.38
CA ASP A 284 14.98 14.33 -12.39
C ASP A 284 14.84 12.96 -13.06
N ASP A 285 15.51 12.76 -14.19
CA ASP A 285 15.52 11.51 -14.94
C ASP A 285 16.16 10.35 -14.17
N GLN A 286 17.32 10.60 -13.56
CA GLN A 286 18.03 9.60 -12.76
C GLN A 286 17.20 9.20 -11.55
N THR A 287 16.58 10.18 -10.88
CA THR A 287 15.68 9.96 -9.75
C THR A 287 14.51 9.05 -10.11
N THR A 288 13.84 9.35 -11.23
CA THR A 288 12.72 8.53 -11.71
C THR A 288 13.18 7.12 -12.09
N LEU A 289 14.29 7.01 -12.82
CA LEU A 289 14.80 5.70 -13.27
C LEU A 289 15.24 4.82 -12.09
N VAL A 290 15.99 5.38 -11.13
CA VAL A 290 16.44 4.65 -9.93
C VAL A 290 15.22 4.18 -9.10
N THR A 291 14.25 5.08 -8.86
CA THR A 291 13.05 4.74 -8.09
C THR A 291 12.24 3.65 -8.80
N LEU A 292 12.01 3.80 -10.10
CA LEU A 292 11.28 2.80 -10.91
C LEU A 292 11.98 1.44 -10.88
N SER A 293 13.30 1.41 -11.12
CA SER A 293 14.08 0.18 -11.11
C SER A 293 14.06 -0.52 -9.74
N ALA A 294 14.13 0.26 -8.66
CA ALA A 294 14.03 -0.26 -7.30
C ALA A 294 12.64 -0.85 -7.00
N LEU A 295 11.56 -0.23 -7.47
CA LEU A 295 10.21 -0.78 -7.33
C LEU A 295 10.01 -2.04 -8.16
N VAL A 296 10.56 -2.10 -9.38
CA VAL A 296 10.54 -3.33 -10.20
C VAL A 296 11.29 -4.46 -9.51
N PHE A 297 12.43 -4.17 -8.90
CA PHE A 297 13.13 -5.15 -8.07
C PHE A 297 12.30 -5.57 -6.86
N GLY A 298 11.70 -4.61 -6.15
CA GLY A 298 10.84 -4.85 -4.98
C GLY A 298 9.61 -5.70 -5.29
N ILE A 299 8.95 -5.51 -6.43
CA ILE A 299 7.75 -6.28 -6.81
C ILE A 299 8.09 -7.75 -7.08
N ILE A 300 9.26 -8.04 -7.65
CA ILE A 300 9.75 -9.41 -7.89
C ILE A 300 10.01 -10.13 -6.56
N LEU A 301 10.50 -9.43 -5.56
CA LEU A 301 10.78 -10.00 -4.24
C LEU A 301 9.51 -10.43 -3.50
N GLN A 302 8.34 -9.81 -3.76
CA GLN A 302 7.12 -10.09 -3.01
C GLN A 302 6.71 -11.57 -3.07
N PRO A 303 6.48 -12.20 -4.24
CA PRO A 303 6.09 -13.60 -4.30
C PRO A 303 7.21 -14.54 -3.84
N ILE A 304 8.48 -14.19 -4.01
CA ILE A 304 9.63 -14.99 -3.55
C ILE A 304 9.60 -15.06 -2.02
N TYR A 305 9.51 -13.93 -1.32
CA TYR A 305 9.46 -13.91 0.14
C TYR A 305 8.15 -14.51 0.67
N GLY A 306 7.04 -14.33 -0.04
CA GLY A 306 5.78 -15.01 0.25
C GLY A 306 5.94 -16.53 0.26
N ALA A 307 6.55 -17.10 -0.78
CA ALA A 307 6.84 -18.54 -0.89
C ALA A 307 7.85 -19.02 0.18
N ILE A 308 8.88 -18.21 0.49
CA ILE A 308 9.83 -18.52 1.57
C ILE A 308 9.06 -18.63 2.91
N SER A 309 8.14 -17.69 3.19
CA SER A 309 7.36 -17.70 4.42
C SER A 309 6.45 -18.93 4.55
N ASP A 310 6.01 -19.50 3.44
CA ASP A 310 5.23 -20.73 3.41
C ASP A 310 6.04 -21.94 3.87
N ARG A 311 7.38 -21.88 3.76
CA ARG A 311 8.29 -22.94 4.24
C ARG A 311 8.75 -22.71 5.67
N ILE A 312 9.33 -21.54 5.96
CA ILE A 312 10.01 -21.26 7.24
C ILE A 312 9.10 -20.71 8.34
N GLY A 313 7.86 -20.30 7.99
CA GLY A 313 6.94 -19.61 8.92
C GLY A 313 6.96 -18.10 8.75
N ARG A 314 5.93 -17.43 9.30
CA ARG A 314 5.74 -15.96 9.17
C ARG A 314 6.65 -15.21 10.12
N LYS A 315 6.73 -15.67 11.34
CA LYS A 315 7.45 -15.02 12.44
C LYS A 315 8.94 -14.80 12.12
N TRP A 316 9.63 -15.79 11.57
CA TRP A 316 11.05 -15.69 11.27
C TRP A 316 11.38 -14.64 10.22
N LEU A 317 10.51 -14.50 9.23
CA LEU A 317 10.67 -13.49 8.19
C LEU A 317 10.46 -12.07 8.73
N LEU A 318 9.47 -11.89 9.61
CA LEU A 318 9.25 -10.62 10.31
C LEU A 318 10.42 -10.26 11.24
N ILE A 319 10.96 -11.22 11.97
CA ILE A 319 12.16 -11.01 12.81
C ILE A 319 13.36 -10.64 11.95
N ALA A 320 13.57 -11.33 10.82
CA ALA A 320 14.65 -11.00 9.89
C ALA A 320 14.53 -9.56 9.38
N PHE A 321 13.32 -9.11 8.99
CA PHE A 321 13.04 -7.71 8.65
C PHE A 321 13.37 -6.78 9.82
N GLY A 322 12.87 -7.08 11.02
CA GLY A 322 13.05 -6.21 12.19
C GLY A 322 14.52 -6.06 12.59
N VAL A 323 15.26 -7.18 12.67
CA VAL A 323 16.68 -7.18 13.04
C VAL A 323 17.52 -6.46 11.99
N SER A 324 17.38 -6.84 10.72
CA SER A 324 18.13 -6.20 9.64
C SER A 324 17.74 -4.73 9.46
N GLY A 325 16.46 -4.37 9.63
CA GLY A 325 16.00 -3.00 9.60
C GLY A 325 16.61 -2.14 10.72
N VAL A 326 16.66 -2.64 11.96
CA VAL A 326 17.28 -1.90 13.06
C VAL A 326 18.78 -1.73 12.84
N LEU A 327 19.47 -2.75 12.34
CA LEU A 327 20.92 -2.71 12.15
C LEU A 327 21.34 -1.86 10.95
N PHE A 328 20.59 -1.90 9.85
CA PHE A 328 21.05 -1.37 8.56
C PHE A 328 20.34 -0.08 8.10
N THR A 329 19.23 0.33 8.70
CA THR A 329 18.52 1.55 8.25
C THR A 329 19.38 2.80 8.33
N ILE A 330 20.05 3.05 9.46
CA ILE A 330 20.91 4.22 9.64
C ILE A 330 22.13 4.18 8.70
N PRO A 331 22.95 3.11 8.68
CA PRO A 331 24.09 3.02 7.76
C PRO A 331 23.68 3.14 6.29
N LEU A 332 22.57 2.52 5.90
CA LEU A 332 22.08 2.51 4.53
C LEU A 332 21.65 3.90 4.08
N LEU A 333 20.81 4.60 4.85
CA LEU A 333 20.36 5.96 4.50
C LEU A 333 21.52 6.97 4.54
N THR A 334 22.43 6.86 5.51
CA THR A 334 23.62 7.71 5.59
C THR A 334 24.54 7.50 4.39
N THR A 335 24.78 6.25 3.98
CA THR A 335 25.59 5.94 2.79
C THR A 335 24.88 6.40 1.52
N LEU A 336 23.55 6.22 1.44
CA LEU A 336 22.74 6.64 0.31
C LEU A 336 22.80 8.17 0.11
N GLN A 337 22.78 8.94 1.20
CA GLN A 337 22.90 10.40 1.16
C GLN A 337 24.22 10.88 0.49
N THR A 338 25.27 10.10 0.60
CA THR A 338 26.59 10.37 0.00
C THR A 338 26.85 9.60 -1.29
N ALA A 339 25.84 8.94 -1.84
CA ALA A 339 25.99 8.09 -3.02
C ALA A 339 26.45 8.89 -4.25
N LYS A 340 27.49 8.38 -4.90
CA LYS A 340 28.04 8.98 -6.13
C LYS A 340 27.43 8.30 -7.36
N GLY A 341 26.26 8.76 -7.76
CA GLY A 341 25.62 8.33 -9.02
C GLY A 341 24.45 7.34 -8.86
N PRO A 342 23.71 7.13 -9.95
CA PRO A 342 22.43 6.39 -9.91
C PRO A 342 22.58 4.90 -9.62
N LEU A 343 23.66 4.26 -10.08
CA LEU A 343 23.90 2.84 -9.85
C LEU A 343 24.12 2.52 -8.37
N THR A 344 24.94 3.32 -7.68
CA THR A 344 25.20 3.16 -6.25
C THR A 344 23.90 3.39 -5.46
N ALA A 345 23.13 4.43 -5.82
CA ALA A 345 21.83 4.68 -5.22
C ALA A 345 20.86 3.51 -5.41
N PHE A 346 20.78 2.97 -6.64
CA PHE A 346 19.95 1.79 -6.92
C PHE A 346 20.35 0.58 -6.06
N LEU A 347 21.63 0.25 -5.96
CA LEU A 347 22.10 -0.92 -5.20
C LEU A 347 21.77 -0.79 -3.71
N LEU A 348 21.92 0.41 -3.14
CA LEU A 348 21.56 0.66 -1.74
C LEU A 348 20.05 0.55 -1.51
N ILE A 349 19.24 1.09 -2.42
CA ILE A 349 17.77 0.97 -2.31
C ILE A 349 17.33 -0.47 -2.56
N ALA A 350 17.98 -1.22 -3.46
CA ALA A 350 17.72 -2.63 -3.65
C ALA A 350 18.03 -3.44 -2.39
N ALA A 351 19.11 -3.13 -1.66
CA ALA A 351 19.40 -3.71 -0.37
C ALA A 351 18.29 -3.40 0.66
N ALA A 352 17.78 -2.15 0.68
CA ALA A 352 16.63 -1.80 1.52
C ALA A 352 15.38 -2.61 1.15
N TRP A 353 15.12 -2.82 -0.14
CA TRP A 353 14.00 -3.64 -0.59
C TRP A 353 14.12 -5.10 -0.17
N MET A 354 15.34 -5.68 -0.15
CA MET A 354 15.55 -7.02 0.40
C MET A 354 15.15 -7.10 1.89
N ILE A 355 15.43 -6.05 2.67
CA ILE A 355 15.03 -5.96 4.07
C ILE A 355 13.51 -5.80 4.20
N VAL A 356 12.93 -4.81 3.55
CA VAL A 356 11.50 -4.44 3.70
C VAL A 356 10.58 -5.52 3.15
N SER A 357 11.00 -6.27 2.13
CA SER A 357 10.22 -7.38 1.57
C SER A 357 9.92 -8.48 2.57
N GLY A 358 10.73 -8.63 3.62
CA GLY A 358 10.46 -9.54 4.74
C GLY A 358 9.17 -9.21 5.50
N TYR A 359 8.75 -7.95 5.49
CA TYR A 359 7.48 -7.51 6.04
C TYR A 359 6.39 -7.41 4.96
N THR A 360 6.65 -6.73 3.85
CA THR A 360 5.61 -6.37 2.87
C THR A 360 4.96 -7.59 2.22
N SER A 361 5.74 -8.62 1.93
CA SER A 361 5.27 -9.84 1.27
C SER A 361 4.23 -10.62 2.08
N ILE A 362 4.30 -10.57 3.41
CA ILE A 362 3.49 -11.42 4.30
C ILE A 362 2.58 -10.64 5.25
N ASN A 363 2.66 -9.32 5.27
CA ASN A 363 1.90 -8.55 6.24
C ASN A 363 0.38 -8.73 6.11
N ALA A 364 -0.14 -8.99 4.92
CA ALA A 364 -1.56 -9.24 4.69
C ALA A 364 -2.00 -10.60 5.27
N VAL A 365 -1.23 -11.67 4.99
CA VAL A 365 -1.54 -13.01 5.50
C VAL A 365 -1.43 -13.08 7.02
N VAL A 366 -0.39 -12.50 7.61
CA VAL A 366 -0.21 -12.47 9.08
C VAL A 366 -1.42 -11.87 9.78
N LYS A 367 -1.90 -10.73 9.26
CA LYS A 367 -3.09 -10.08 9.82
C LYS A 367 -4.36 -10.92 9.65
N ALA A 368 -4.54 -11.54 8.48
CA ALA A 368 -5.70 -12.39 8.22
C ALA A 368 -5.71 -13.65 9.11
N GLU A 369 -4.54 -14.22 9.38
CA GLU A 369 -4.37 -15.39 10.25
C GLU A 369 -4.64 -15.09 11.74
N LEU A 370 -4.59 -13.81 12.17
CA LEU A 370 -4.87 -13.41 13.56
C LEU A 370 -6.36 -13.43 13.91
N PHE A 371 -7.27 -13.29 12.95
CA PHE A 371 -8.70 -13.11 13.22
C PHE A 371 -9.55 -14.29 12.71
N PRO A 372 -10.57 -14.70 13.49
CA PRO A 372 -11.56 -15.65 13.02
C PRO A 372 -12.41 -15.03 11.89
N THR A 373 -13.03 -15.89 11.07
CA THR A 373 -13.74 -15.50 9.83
C THR A 373 -14.80 -14.39 10.06
N LYS A 374 -15.53 -14.44 11.18
CA LYS A 374 -16.60 -13.50 11.52
C LYS A 374 -16.17 -12.02 11.60
N VAL A 375 -14.92 -11.76 12.02
CA VAL A 375 -14.39 -10.39 12.24
C VAL A 375 -13.15 -10.09 11.40
N ARG A 376 -12.71 -11.02 10.55
CA ARG A 376 -11.43 -10.93 9.83
C ARG A 376 -11.31 -9.67 8.97
N ALA A 377 -12.30 -9.38 8.15
CA ALA A 377 -12.23 -8.23 7.23
C ALA A 377 -12.07 -6.90 7.98
N ILE A 378 -12.85 -6.70 9.03
CA ILE A 378 -12.75 -5.48 9.85
C ILE A 378 -11.49 -5.50 10.74
N GLY A 379 -11.10 -6.66 11.27
CA GLY A 379 -9.91 -6.83 12.10
C GLY A 379 -8.61 -6.60 11.33
N VAL A 380 -8.57 -6.99 10.06
CA VAL A 380 -7.46 -6.68 9.15
C VAL A 380 -7.51 -5.23 8.71
N GLY A 381 -8.68 -4.76 8.28
CA GLY A 381 -8.82 -3.46 7.60
C GLY A 381 -8.66 -2.26 8.53
N LEU A 382 -9.42 -2.20 9.62
CA LEU A 382 -9.50 -0.99 10.45
C LEU A 382 -8.20 -0.69 11.22
N PRO A 383 -7.58 -1.63 11.98
CA PRO A 383 -6.33 -1.35 12.67
C PRO A 383 -5.18 -1.05 11.70
N TYR A 384 -5.16 -1.73 10.56
CA TYR A 384 -4.19 -1.45 9.50
C TYR A 384 -4.39 -0.04 8.92
N ALA A 385 -5.61 0.35 8.57
CA ALA A 385 -5.89 1.67 8.03
C ALA A 385 -5.49 2.79 9.00
N LEU A 386 -5.78 2.63 10.30
CA LEU A 386 -5.36 3.57 11.34
C LEU A 386 -3.83 3.67 11.43
N THR A 387 -3.15 2.53 11.48
CA THR A 387 -1.69 2.49 11.64
C THR A 387 -0.97 3.05 10.42
N VAL A 388 -1.43 2.68 9.21
CA VAL A 388 -0.87 3.20 7.96
C VAL A 388 -1.14 4.69 7.81
N SER A 389 -2.30 5.17 8.24
CA SER A 389 -2.61 6.61 8.21
C SER A 389 -1.65 7.41 9.08
N ILE A 390 -1.35 6.92 10.28
CA ILE A 390 -0.49 7.62 11.24
C ILE A 390 0.99 7.48 10.89
N PHE A 391 1.49 6.29 10.60
CA PHE A 391 2.93 6.02 10.44
C PHE A 391 3.38 5.89 8.99
N GLY A 392 2.52 5.44 8.09
CA GLY A 392 2.84 5.31 6.67
C GLY A 392 2.60 6.61 5.90
N GLY A 393 1.37 7.13 5.96
CA GLY A 393 1.00 8.34 5.24
C GLY A 393 1.75 9.59 5.66
N THR A 394 2.23 9.64 6.91
CA THR A 394 3.02 10.76 7.45
C THR A 394 4.53 10.57 7.30
N ALA A 395 5.03 9.41 6.90
CA ALA A 395 6.47 9.14 6.84
C ALA A 395 7.23 10.17 5.99
N ASP A 396 6.69 10.50 4.82
CA ASP A 396 7.22 11.51 3.90
C ASP A 396 7.23 12.91 4.53
N SER A 397 6.13 13.31 5.18
CA SER A 397 6.02 14.60 5.86
C SER A 397 6.99 14.72 7.04
N VAL A 398 7.13 13.66 7.83
CA VAL A 398 8.05 13.62 8.97
C VAL A 398 9.50 13.73 8.49
N ALA A 399 9.86 13.01 7.43
CA ALA A 399 11.20 13.05 6.85
C ALA A 399 11.54 14.45 6.32
N LEU A 400 10.63 15.06 5.55
CA LEU A 400 10.82 16.42 5.02
C LEU A 400 10.79 17.49 6.10
N TRP A 401 10.02 17.30 7.17
CA TRP A 401 10.04 18.21 8.30
C TRP A 401 11.41 18.20 9.00
N PHE A 402 11.97 17.05 9.33
CA PHE A 402 13.33 16.97 9.87
C PHE A 402 14.36 17.60 8.93
N LYS A 403 14.22 17.37 7.62
CA LYS A 403 15.09 17.98 6.62
C LYS A 403 14.96 19.50 6.60
N SER A 404 13.75 20.06 6.67
CA SER A 404 13.51 21.50 6.69
C SER A 404 14.10 22.20 7.93
N GLN A 405 14.27 21.46 9.03
CA GLN A 405 14.91 21.91 10.25
C GLN A 405 16.45 21.71 10.24
N GLY A 406 17.03 21.22 9.13
CA GLY A 406 18.46 20.92 9.05
C GLY A 406 18.91 19.64 9.77
N HIS A 407 17.97 18.80 10.21
CA HIS A 407 18.23 17.61 11.02
C HIS A 407 17.77 16.32 10.33
N GLU A 408 18.02 16.18 9.03
CA GLU A 408 17.55 15.04 8.22
C GLU A 408 17.92 13.67 8.82
N GLY A 409 19.11 13.54 9.40
CA GLY A 409 19.55 12.30 10.05
C GLY A 409 18.68 11.85 11.22
N TRP A 410 17.94 12.73 11.88
CA TRP A 410 17.01 12.37 12.96
C TRP A 410 15.85 11.52 12.47
N PHE A 411 15.46 11.68 11.20
CA PHE A 411 14.48 10.80 10.58
C PHE A 411 14.97 9.34 10.52
N TYR A 412 16.27 9.10 10.35
CA TYR A 412 16.83 7.74 10.31
C TYR A 412 16.69 7.05 11.67
N TYR A 413 16.89 7.80 12.76
CA TYR A 413 16.65 7.29 14.11
C TYR A 413 15.16 7.06 14.39
N TYR A 414 14.28 7.96 13.94
CA TYR A 414 12.84 7.79 14.02
C TYR A 414 12.40 6.48 13.32
N LEU A 415 12.82 6.29 12.08
CA LEU A 415 12.48 5.09 11.30
C LEU A 415 13.01 3.83 11.97
N THR A 416 14.27 3.83 12.41
CA THR A 416 14.89 2.71 13.13
C THR A 416 14.14 2.39 14.41
N GLY A 417 13.74 3.41 15.18
CA GLY A 417 12.95 3.25 16.39
C GLY A 417 11.58 2.60 16.12
N MET A 418 10.90 3.03 15.06
CA MET A 418 9.62 2.44 14.63
C MET A 418 9.77 0.97 14.22
N ILE A 419 10.83 0.62 13.50
CA ILE A 419 11.14 -0.78 13.16
C ILE A 419 11.46 -1.57 14.44
N GLY A 420 12.17 -0.97 15.39
CA GLY A 420 12.48 -1.57 16.68
C GLY A 420 11.24 -1.90 17.52
N VAL A 421 10.24 -1.00 17.53
CA VAL A 421 8.94 -1.27 18.18
C VAL A 421 8.25 -2.45 17.52
N SER A 422 8.23 -2.51 16.19
CA SER A 422 7.67 -3.67 15.49
C SER A 422 8.47 -4.95 15.74
N LEU A 423 9.79 -4.87 15.82
CA LEU A 423 10.64 -6.03 16.15
C LEU A 423 10.28 -6.61 17.53
N LEU A 424 10.05 -5.77 18.54
CA LEU A 424 9.60 -6.25 19.84
C LEU A 424 8.29 -7.03 19.74
N VAL A 425 7.33 -6.55 18.93
CA VAL A 425 6.07 -7.27 18.69
C VAL A 425 6.34 -8.61 18.00
N TYR A 426 7.23 -8.67 17.00
CA TYR A 426 7.56 -9.92 16.29
C TYR A 426 8.21 -10.96 17.22
N LEU A 427 9.04 -10.53 18.16
CA LEU A 427 9.68 -11.44 19.10
C LEU A 427 8.68 -12.11 20.04
N PHE A 428 7.67 -11.36 20.51
CA PHE A 428 6.68 -11.85 21.48
C PHE A 428 5.44 -12.46 20.87
N MET A 429 5.15 -12.22 19.57
CA MET A 429 4.02 -12.87 18.89
C MET A 429 4.28 -14.35 18.61
N ARG A 430 3.21 -15.15 18.55
CA ARG A 430 3.29 -16.53 18.04
C ARG A 430 3.39 -16.54 16.53
N ASP A 431 3.93 -17.64 15.97
CA ASP A 431 3.90 -17.80 14.50
C ASP A 431 2.46 -18.07 14.03
N THR A 432 1.90 -17.15 13.25
CA THR A 432 0.54 -17.24 12.79
C THR A 432 0.28 -18.37 11.80
N LYS A 433 1.32 -18.91 11.15
CA LYS A 433 1.22 -20.10 10.32
C LYS A 433 0.87 -21.35 11.16
N ALA A 434 1.48 -21.48 12.33
CA ALA A 434 1.27 -22.61 13.23
C ALA A 434 0.01 -22.46 14.10
N ASP A 435 -0.35 -21.22 14.49
CA ASP A 435 -1.47 -20.88 15.38
C ASP A 435 -2.51 -19.98 14.69
N SER A 436 -2.95 -20.39 13.50
CA SER A 436 -3.88 -19.63 12.69
C SER A 436 -5.30 -19.68 13.24
N ALA A 437 -5.90 -18.51 13.52
CA ALA A 437 -7.31 -18.39 13.88
C ALA A 437 -8.27 -18.78 12.73
N MET A 438 -7.75 -18.96 11.50
CA MET A 438 -8.54 -19.38 10.35
C MET A 438 -9.06 -20.84 10.47
N HIS A 439 -8.46 -21.64 11.35
CA HIS A 439 -8.84 -23.04 11.57
C HIS A 439 -9.76 -23.23 12.79
N ARG A 440 -9.98 -22.18 13.56
CA ARG A 440 -10.88 -22.24 14.71
C ARG A 440 -12.31 -22.09 14.20
N HIS A 441 -12.97 -23.24 13.96
CA HIS A 441 -14.41 -23.31 13.80
C HIS A 441 -15.05 -23.11 15.19
N GLU A 442 -15.51 -21.89 15.48
CA GLU A 442 -16.46 -21.62 16.56
C GLU A 442 -17.89 -21.59 16.03
#